data_64c7c15b27c2c90037cee4ac9c7aeaf0
#
_entry.id   64c7c15b27c2c90037cee4ac9c7aeaf0
#
_cell.length_a   1.000
_cell.length_b   1.000
_cell.length_c   1.000
_cell.angle_alpha   90.00
_cell.angle_beta   90.00
_cell.angle_gamma   90.00
#
_symmetry.space_group_name_H-M   'P 1'
#
loop_
_entity.id
_entity.type
_entity.pdbx_description
1 polymer ?
#
loop_
_entity_poly.entity_id
_entity_poly.type
_entity_poly.pdbx_seq_one_letter_code
_entity_poly.pdbx_strand_id
1 'polypeptide(L)'
;MRILDGDLETLGLQATLKMLSLGGKTGILRVSSGSETLQIALKDGHIVALEESGVTPPDMIEVFRLLMHLTRPEASMLKQRADHNPANSLRVMVENQVIAADTAQRYIEFAIIQPISRAIRWERGRFEFNHYATPIQPHGAFVRPLSVDHILLEALRIADESAYAGPIRLSRQATARWMPQFSGNVRSLGLSPDEVNVLCLANGQFTLSTMSYALLLPETTVAAAIEKLLQLQLIELVDEHLEGELEQNLIGLITRCQYQLAQKGRASAEQRMLTMARTMGSCINGLLAHHRDFARALRGRGQLPEAEINRYLEQRFAPVLADMQRQCPRMDEIIRFEHGVLVYHEVEILERVVRGQELLDCYHDAVWLLYHFMCHVFGAVIEDETGSSRLGAQLDELWKSFLQEINDEMRPIASNHAAMRA
;
A
#
# COMPACT_ATOMS: atom_id res chain seq x y z
N MET A 1 -10.74 -41.58 -1.63
CA MET A 1 -10.23 -42.42 -0.56
C MET A 1 -9.43 -41.55 0.37
N ARG A 2 -9.78 -41.47 1.65
CA ARG A 2 -8.99 -40.73 2.65
C ARG A 2 -7.66 -41.43 2.83
N ILE A 3 -6.58 -40.70 2.86
CA ILE A 3 -5.23 -41.25 3.09
C ILE A 3 -4.82 -41.03 4.54
N LEU A 4 -5.22 -39.89 5.11
CA LEU A 4 -4.85 -39.52 6.45
C LEU A 4 -5.94 -38.64 7.07
N ASP A 5 -6.41 -39.00 8.24
CA ASP A 5 -7.27 -38.16 9.08
C ASP A 5 -6.89 -38.33 10.55
N GLY A 6 -7.20 -37.33 11.35
CA GLY A 6 -6.87 -37.37 12.78
C GLY A 6 -7.32 -36.10 13.51
N ASP A 7 -6.99 -36.11 14.80
CA ASP A 7 -7.31 -34.98 15.69
C ASP A 7 -6.09 -34.11 15.92
N LEU A 8 -6.30 -32.78 15.97
CA LEU A 8 -5.23 -31.80 16.21
C LEU A 8 -4.62 -31.90 17.61
N GLU A 9 -5.38 -32.45 18.58
CA GLU A 9 -4.85 -32.73 19.93
C GLU A 9 -3.71 -33.76 19.91
N THR A 10 -3.78 -34.74 19.00
CA THR A 10 -2.80 -35.82 18.88
C THR A 10 -1.64 -35.42 17.94
N LEU A 11 -1.97 -34.80 16.82
CA LEU A 11 -1.01 -34.38 15.82
C LEU A 11 -1.35 -32.95 15.38
N GLY A 12 -0.68 -31.95 15.94
CA GLY A 12 -0.93 -30.56 15.62
C GLY A 12 -0.75 -30.22 14.13
N LEU A 13 -1.32 -29.12 13.69
CA LEU A 13 -1.24 -28.67 12.29
C LEU A 13 0.20 -28.59 11.78
N GLN A 14 1.14 -28.10 12.60
CA GLN A 14 2.56 -28.00 12.25
C GLN A 14 3.15 -29.38 11.89
N ALA A 15 2.94 -30.37 12.74
CA ALA A 15 3.44 -31.74 12.51
C ALA A 15 2.79 -32.40 11.29
N THR A 16 1.48 -32.18 11.10
CA THR A 16 0.72 -32.67 9.94
C THR A 16 1.27 -32.10 8.64
N LEU A 17 1.45 -30.76 8.53
CA LEU A 17 2.02 -30.11 7.35
C LEU A 17 3.45 -30.58 7.06
N LYS A 18 4.29 -30.68 8.10
CA LYS A 18 5.66 -31.17 7.97
C LYS A 18 5.72 -32.61 7.44
N MET A 19 4.87 -33.52 7.97
CA MET A 19 4.79 -34.89 7.51
C MET A 19 4.36 -35.01 6.04
N LEU A 20 3.35 -34.19 5.62
CA LEU A 20 2.88 -34.18 4.23
C LEU A 20 3.94 -33.61 3.29
N SER A 21 4.69 -32.59 3.75
CA SER A 21 5.80 -32.00 2.99
C SER A 21 6.95 -32.97 2.78
N LEU A 22 7.42 -33.60 3.87
CA LEU A 22 8.51 -34.58 3.79
C LEU A 22 8.13 -35.82 2.94
N GLY A 23 6.85 -36.18 2.95
CA GLY A 23 6.32 -37.24 2.11
C GLY A 23 6.06 -36.85 0.65
N GLY A 24 6.36 -35.61 0.22
CA GLY A 24 6.12 -35.10 -1.13
C GLY A 24 4.65 -35.24 -1.56
N LYS A 25 3.70 -35.05 -0.63
CA LYS A 25 2.29 -35.33 -0.89
C LYS A 25 1.63 -34.25 -1.75
N THR A 26 0.75 -34.70 -2.66
CA THR A 26 -0.11 -33.83 -3.48
C THR A 26 -1.56 -34.12 -3.13
N GLY A 27 -2.36 -33.08 -2.86
CA GLY A 27 -3.77 -33.18 -2.47
C GLY A 27 -4.23 -31.98 -1.66
N ILE A 28 -5.38 -32.12 -1.01
CA ILE A 28 -5.99 -31.07 -0.18
C ILE A 28 -6.04 -31.53 1.28
N LEU A 29 -5.42 -30.75 2.15
CA LEU A 29 -5.54 -30.87 3.61
C LEU A 29 -6.65 -29.93 4.08
N ARG A 30 -7.74 -30.52 4.61
CA ARG A 30 -8.78 -29.79 5.32
C ARG A 30 -8.49 -29.84 6.81
N VAL A 31 -8.51 -28.70 7.46
CA VAL A 31 -8.33 -28.56 8.92
C VAL A 31 -9.50 -27.77 9.47
N SER A 32 -10.13 -28.24 10.54
CA SER A 32 -11.30 -27.59 11.15
C SER A 32 -11.19 -27.53 12.67
N SER A 33 -11.62 -26.40 13.24
CA SER A 33 -11.75 -26.15 14.67
C SER A 33 -12.97 -25.30 14.94
N GLY A 34 -13.97 -25.86 15.64
CA GLY A 34 -15.25 -25.18 15.81
C GLY A 34 -15.93 -24.86 14.48
N SER A 35 -16.21 -23.59 14.23
CA SER A 35 -16.80 -23.11 12.96
C SER A 35 -15.76 -22.76 11.90
N GLU A 36 -14.50 -22.71 12.24
CA GLU A 36 -13.43 -22.33 11.32
C GLU A 36 -12.92 -23.55 10.55
N THR A 37 -12.68 -23.38 9.26
CA THR A 37 -12.14 -24.43 8.40
C THR A 37 -11.15 -23.82 7.40
N LEU A 38 -9.97 -24.46 7.31
CA LEU A 38 -8.96 -24.18 6.29
C LEU A 38 -8.86 -25.32 5.31
N GLN A 39 -8.69 -25.00 4.03
CA GLN A 39 -8.33 -25.95 2.99
C GLN A 39 -6.97 -25.56 2.41
N ILE A 40 -5.96 -26.39 2.63
CA ILE A 40 -4.59 -26.16 2.22
C ILE A 40 -4.28 -27.11 1.06
N ALA A 41 -4.05 -26.54 -0.12
CA ALA A 41 -3.68 -27.33 -1.29
C ALA A 41 -2.16 -27.52 -1.32
N LEU A 42 -1.76 -28.80 -1.39
CA LEU A 42 -0.36 -29.20 -1.51
C LEU A 42 -0.09 -29.82 -2.89
N LYS A 43 1.08 -29.51 -3.45
CA LYS A 43 1.62 -30.12 -4.65
C LYS A 43 3.09 -30.48 -4.40
N ASP A 44 3.44 -31.75 -4.52
CA ASP A 44 4.79 -32.26 -4.31
C ASP A 44 5.40 -31.79 -2.96
N GLY A 45 4.56 -31.79 -1.91
CA GLY A 45 4.95 -31.35 -0.57
C GLY A 45 5.05 -29.84 -0.34
N HIS A 46 4.70 -29.01 -1.33
CA HIS A 46 4.69 -27.56 -1.23
C HIS A 46 3.26 -27.01 -1.17
N ILE A 47 3.06 -25.91 -0.48
CA ILE A 47 1.77 -25.22 -0.45
C ILE A 47 1.61 -24.42 -1.74
N VAL A 48 0.48 -24.60 -2.43
CA VAL A 48 0.15 -23.92 -3.69
C VAL A 48 -1.08 -23.02 -3.57
N ALA A 49 -1.95 -23.25 -2.59
CA ALA A 49 -3.12 -22.43 -2.31
C ALA A 49 -3.63 -22.67 -0.89
N LEU A 50 -4.41 -21.70 -0.39
CA LEU A 50 -5.15 -21.83 0.87
C LEU A 50 -6.49 -21.11 0.70
N GLU A 51 -7.54 -21.74 1.23
CA GLU A 51 -8.88 -21.16 1.35
C GLU A 51 -9.34 -21.26 2.82
N GLU A 52 -9.88 -20.17 3.32
CA GLU A 52 -10.50 -20.07 4.64
C GLU A 52 -12.02 -20.00 4.47
N SER A 53 -12.77 -20.91 5.08
CA SER A 53 -14.23 -20.96 4.95
C SER A 53 -14.87 -19.73 5.57
N GLY A 54 -15.76 -19.07 4.81
CA GLY A 54 -16.46 -17.87 5.27
C GLY A 54 -15.64 -16.57 5.22
N VAL A 55 -14.41 -16.63 4.73
CA VAL A 55 -13.56 -15.44 4.56
C VAL A 55 -13.32 -15.19 3.07
N THR A 56 -13.78 -14.04 2.60
CA THR A 56 -13.45 -13.58 1.25
C THR A 56 -12.16 -12.76 1.32
N PRO A 57 -11.13 -13.10 0.54
CA PRO A 57 -9.92 -12.29 0.48
C PRO A 57 -10.26 -10.88 -0.03
N PRO A 58 -9.54 -9.84 0.40
CA PRO A 58 -9.76 -8.50 -0.08
C PRO A 58 -9.50 -8.42 -1.60
N ASP A 59 -10.30 -7.62 -2.30
CA ASP A 59 -10.06 -7.31 -3.70
C ASP A 59 -8.80 -6.43 -3.82
N MET A 60 -7.68 -7.03 -4.22
CA MET A 60 -6.41 -6.32 -4.32
C MET A 60 -6.43 -5.19 -5.35
N ILE A 61 -7.27 -5.25 -6.39
CA ILE A 61 -7.47 -4.12 -7.33
C ILE A 61 -8.04 -2.93 -6.56
N GLU A 62 -9.03 -3.18 -5.69
CA GLU A 62 -9.62 -2.12 -4.86
C GLU A 62 -8.63 -1.59 -3.83
N VAL A 63 -7.84 -2.47 -3.19
CA VAL A 63 -6.76 -2.05 -2.27
C VAL A 63 -5.79 -1.10 -2.98
N PHE A 64 -5.32 -1.45 -4.17
CA PHE A 64 -4.39 -0.61 -4.93
C PHE A 64 -5.04 0.69 -5.42
N ARG A 65 -6.33 0.68 -5.73
CA ARG A 65 -7.10 1.89 -6.02
C ARG A 65 -7.16 2.82 -4.80
N LEU A 66 -7.49 2.28 -3.64
CA LEU A 66 -7.56 3.05 -2.40
C LEU A 66 -6.17 3.58 -1.96
N LEU A 67 -5.10 2.87 -2.31
CA LEU A 67 -3.73 3.33 -2.11
C LEU A 67 -3.28 4.35 -3.18
N MET A 68 -4.17 4.78 -4.06
CA MET A 68 -3.91 5.70 -5.17
C MET A 68 -2.86 5.22 -6.18
N HIS A 69 -2.65 3.91 -6.29
CA HIS A 69 -1.79 3.30 -7.33
C HIS A 69 -2.55 3.02 -8.63
N LEU A 70 -3.89 3.05 -8.57
CA LEU A 70 -4.78 2.85 -9.71
C LEU A 70 -5.85 3.92 -9.75
N THR A 71 -6.17 4.39 -10.94
CA THR A 71 -7.35 5.23 -11.17
C THR A 71 -8.63 4.37 -11.17
N ARG A 72 -9.79 5.00 -10.98
CA ARG A 72 -11.08 4.28 -11.03
C ARG A 72 -11.32 3.55 -12.36
N PRO A 73 -11.04 4.14 -13.55
CA PRO A 73 -11.20 3.42 -14.82
C PRO A 73 -10.26 2.22 -14.96
N GLU A 74 -8.99 2.36 -14.55
CA GLU A 74 -8.03 1.25 -14.57
C GLU A 74 -8.50 0.12 -13.64
N ALA A 75 -8.92 0.46 -12.42
CA ALA A 75 -9.48 -0.50 -11.49
C ALA A 75 -10.74 -1.18 -12.06
N SER A 76 -11.64 -0.43 -12.70
CA SER A 76 -12.85 -0.97 -13.33
C SER A 76 -12.50 -1.94 -14.47
N MET A 77 -11.57 -1.56 -15.34
CA MET A 77 -11.08 -2.41 -16.43
C MET A 77 -10.44 -3.70 -15.90
N LEU A 78 -9.60 -3.59 -14.88
CA LEU A 78 -8.95 -4.74 -14.25
C LEU A 78 -9.98 -5.65 -13.56
N LYS A 79 -10.96 -5.10 -12.85
CA LYS A 79 -12.06 -5.87 -12.24
C LYS A 79 -12.87 -6.64 -13.28
N GLN A 80 -13.17 -6.02 -14.41
CA GLN A 80 -13.83 -6.71 -15.52
C GLN A 80 -12.98 -7.86 -16.06
N ARG A 81 -11.68 -7.68 -16.24
CA ARG A 81 -10.75 -8.74 -16.65
C ARG A 81 -10.58 -9.85 -15.61
N ALA A 82 -10.80 -9.53 -14.35
CA ALA A 82 -10.81 -10.49 -13.25
C ALA A 82 -12.16 -11.21 -13.09
N ASP A 83 -13.12 -11.01 -14.01
CA ASP A 83 -14.49 -11.53 -13.94
C ASP A 83 -15.19 -11.15 -12.61
N HIS A 84 -14.85 -9.98 -12.06
CA HIS A 84 -15.30 -9.50 -10.75
C HIS A 84 -14.99 -10.48 -9.60
N ASN A 85 -14.01 -11.37 -9.80
CA ASN A 85 -13.58 -12.32 -8.79
C ASN A 85 -12.30 -11.82 -8.08
N PRO A 86 -12.37 -11.47 -6.78
CA PRO A 86 -11.22 -11.01 -6.00
C PRO A 86 -10.00 -11.95 -6.06
N ALA A 87 -10.23 -13.26 -6.14
CA ALA A 87 -9.15 -14.25 -6.23
C ALA A 87 -8.29 -14.12 -7.50
N ASN A 88 -8.84 -13.52 -8.56
CA ASN A 88 -8.11 -13.26 -9.81
C ASN A 88 -7.36 -11.92 -9.83
N SER A 89 -7.59 -11.06 -8.84
CA SER A 89 -7.09 -9.67 -8.82
C SER A 89 -5.58 -9.60 -9.04
N LEU A 90 -4.79 -10.32 -8.25
CA LEU A 90 -3.33 -10.32 -8.35
C LEU A 90 -2.84 -10.84 -9.71
N ARG A 91 -3.47 -11.90 -10.24
CA ARG A 91 -3.13 -12.45 -11.55
C ARG A 91 -3.31 -11.40 -12.65
N VAL A 92 -4.48 -10.78 -12.69
CA VAL A 92 -4.79 -9.78 -13.71
C VAL A 92 -3.88 -8.55 -13.60
N MET A 93 -3.52 -8.13 -12.39
CA MET A 93 -2.59 -7.02 -12.16
C MET A 93 -1.17 -7.34 -12.67
N VAL A 94 -0.68 -8.58 -12.50
CA VAL A 94 0.60 -9.01 -13.05
C VAL A 94 0.55 -9.09 -14.57
N GLU A 95 -0.49 -9.71 -15.14
CA GLU A 95 -0.68 -9.84 -16.59
C GLU A 95 -0.77 -8.48 -17.30
N ASN A 96 -1.29 -7.45 -16.62
CA ASN A 96 -1.35 -6.08 -17.14
C ASN A 96 -0.17 -5.19 -16.69
N GLN A 97 0.88 -5.78 -16.11
CA GLN A 97 2.10 -5.08 -15.67
C GLN A 97 1.87 -3.96 -14.64
N VAL A 98 0.78 -4.01 -13.90
CA VAL A 98 0.49 -3.07 -12.80
C VAL A 98 1.41 -3.33 -11.61
N ILE A 99 1.68 -4.61 -11.33
CA ILE A 99 2.61 -5.04 -10.29
C ILE A 99 3.57 -6.10 -10.82
N ALA A 100 4.76 -6.16 -10.24
CA ALA A 100 5.70 -7.23 -10.53
C ALA A 100 5.21 -8.58 -9.94
N ALA A 101 5.57 -9.69 -10.59
CA ALA A 101 5.24 -11.03 -10.12
C ALA A 101 5.75 -11.31 -8.69
N ASP A 102 6.94 -10.82 -8.34
CA ASP A 102 7.49 -10.96 -6.98
C ASP A 102 6.67 -10.20 -5.94
N THR A 103 6.09 -9.04 -6.30
CA THR A 103 5.16 -8.31 -5.43
C THR A 103 3.89 -9.12 -5.21
N ALA A 104 3.28 -9.66 -6.27
CA ALA A 104 2.11 -10.52 -6.16
C ALA A 104 2.40 -11.77 -5.31
N GLN A 105 3.58 -12.38 -5.48
CA GLN A 105 4.03 -13.51 -4.69
C GLN A 105 4.02 -13.19 -3.19
N ARG A 106 4.51 -12.02 -2.77
CA ARG A 106 4.51 -11.59 -1.37
C ARG A 106 3.10 -11.46 -0.79
N TYR A 107 2.13 -10.96 -1.56
CA TYR A 107 0.73 -10.90 -1.14
C TYR A 107 0.12 -12.30 -0.97
N ILE A 108 0.46 -13.23 -1.87
CA ILE A 108 0.00 -14.61 -1.79
C ILE A 108 0.61 -15.34 -0.59
N GLU A 109 1.91 -15.18 -0.36
CA GLU A 109 2.59 -15.71 0.83
C GLU A 109 1.93 -15.20 2.10
N PHE A 110 1.68 -13.89 2.18
CA PHE A 110 1.00 -13.27 3.31
C PHE A 110 -0.41 -13.84 3.52
N ALA A 111 -1.19 -13.99 2.42
CA ALA A 111 -2.54 -14.56 2.46
C ALA A 111 -2.57 -16.03 2.94
N ILE A 112 -1.48 -16.76 2.77
CA ILE A 112 -1.33 -18.14 3.24
C ILE A 112 -0.82 -18.17 4.69
N ILE A 113 0.15 -17.33 5.03
CA ILE A 113 0.75 -17.30 6.37
C ILE A 113 -0.26 -16.89 7.43
N GLN A 114 -1.10 -15.87 7.17
CA GLN A 114 -2.05 -15.33 8.13
C GLN A 114 -3.04 -16.39 8.70
N PRO A 115 -3.78 -17.13 7.88
CA PRO A 115 -4.68 -18.19 8.38
C PRO A 115 -3.91 -19.32 9.09
N ILE A 116 -2.74 -19.71 8.58
CA ILE A 116 -1.92 -20.75 9.21
C ILE A 116 -1.42 -20.30 10.58
N SER A 117 -1.02 -19.02 10.76
CA SER A 117 -0.56 -18.51 12.06
C SER A 117 -1.65 -18.55 13.13
N ARG A 118 -2.92 -18.39 12.74
CA ARG A 118 -4.06 -18.59 13.64
C ARG A 118 -4.31 -20.06 13.92
N ALA A 119 -4.30 -20.89 12.87
CA ALA A 119 -4.63 -22.32 12.97
C ALA A 119 -3.56 -23.16 13.70
N ILE A 120 -2.31 -22.73 13.70
CA ILE A 120 -1.24 -23.37 14.51
C ILE A 120 -1.58 -23.36 16.00
N ARG A 121 -2.37 -22.40 16.47
CA ARG A 121 -2.80 -22.27 17.87
C ARG A 121 -4.07 -23.05 18.20
N TRP A 122 -4.66 -23.75 17.24
CA TRP A 122 -5.82 -24.59 17.51
C TRP A 122 -5.42 -25.84 18.31
N GLU A 123 -5.82 -25.89 19.56
CA GLU A 123 -5.56 -27.03 20.45
C GLU A 123 -6.51 -28.19 20.17
N ARG A 124 -7.73 -27.89 19.64
CA ARG A 124 -8.77 -28.86 19.34
C ARG A 124 -9.23 -28.74 17.90
N GLY A 125 -9.53 -29.87 17.29
CA GLY A 125 -10.02 -29.88 15.92
C GLY A 125 -9.67 -31.16 15.20
N ARG A 126 -10.03 -31.21 13.93
CA ARG A 126 -9.78 -32.34 13.06
C ARG A 126 -9.06 -31.93 11.79
N PHE A 127 -8.27 -32.85 11.27
CA PHE A 127 -7.71 -32.75 9.95
C PHE A 127 -8.05 -33.95 9.09
N GLU A 128 -8.16 -33.70 7.77
CA GLU A 128 -8.41 -34.73 6.76
C GLU A 128 -7.58 -34.37 5.51
N PHE A 129 -6.74 -35.32 5.08
CA PHE A 129 -5.98 -35.14 3.83
C PHE A 129 -6.56 -36.03 2.73
N ASN A 130 -6.89 -35.41 1.59
CA ASN A 130 -7.42 -36.08 0.41
C ASN A 130 -6.40 -35.98 -0.74
N HIS A 131 -5.75 -37.13 -1.00
CA HIS A 131 -4.73 -37.23 -2.05
C HIS A 131 -5.28 -37.13 -3.47
N TYR A 132 -6.54 -37.51 -3.69
CA TYR A 132 -7.14 -37.52 -5.03
C TYR A 132 -7.85 -36.19 -5.38
N ALA A 133 -7.91 -35.28 -4.46
CA ALA A 133 -8.46 -33.97 -4.74
C ALA A 133 -7.48 -33.16 -5.63
N THR A 134 -8.01 -32.60 -6.72
CA THR A 134 -7.22 -31.71 -7.56
C THR A 134 -6.90 -30.43 -6.78
N PRO A 135 -5.62 -30.07 -6.62
CA PRO A 135 -5.27 -28.82 -5.96
C PRO A 135 -5.89 -27.63 -6.66
N ILE A 136 -6.53 -26.77 -5.90
CA ILE A 136 -7.02 -25.49 -6.38
C ILE A 136 -5.78 -24.65 -6.69
N GLN A 137 -5.70 -24.09 -7.91
CA GLN A 137 -4.64 -23.18 -8.33
C GLN A 137 -5.24 -21.82 -8.72
N PRO A 138 -5.69 -21.01 -7.74
CA PRO A 138 -6.42 -19.79 -8.02
C PRO A 138 -5.55 -18.71 -8.68
N HIS A 139 -4.22 -18.78 -8.51
CA HIS A 139 -3.34 -17.67 -8.84
C HIS A 139 -2.54 -17.84 -10.15
N GLY A 140 -2.72 -18.97 -10.90
CA GLY A 140 -2.06 -19.17 -12.19
C GLY A 140 -0.56 -19.54 -12.12
N ALA A 141 0.12 -19.48 -13.27
CA ALA A 141 1.46 -20.04 -13.43
C ALA A 141 2.61 -19.21 -12.81
N PHE A 142 2.37 -17.96 -12.42
CA PHE A 142 3.42 -17.12 -11.83
C PHE A 142 3.65 -17.36 -10.34
N VAL A 143 2.77 -18.11 -9.69
CA VAL A 143 2.91 -18.43 -8.26
C VAL A 143 3.92 -19.55 -8.09
N ARG A 144 5.00 -19.27 -7.38
CA ARG A 144 5.98 -20.28 -6.99
C ARG A 144 5.42 -21.13 -5.85
N PRO A 145 5.55 -22.45 -5.90
CA PRO A 145 5.17 -23.31 -4.78
C PRO A 145 5.91 -22.89 -3.50
N LEU A 146 5.18 -22.77 -2.39
CA LEU A 146 5.73 -22.30 -1.14
C LEU A 146 6.25 -23.45 -0.27
N SER A 147 7.47 -23.31 0.24
CA SER A 147 8.02 -24.26 1.19
C SER A 147 7.21 -24.28 2.48
N VAL A 148 6.78 -25.45 2.90
CA VAL A 148 6.09 -25.64 4.19
C VAL A 148 6.94 -25.13 5.35
N ASP A 149 8.26 -25.35 5.31
CA ASP A 149 9.16 -24.91 6.37
C ASP A 149 9.21 -23.40 6.50
N HIS A 150 9.28 -22.69 5.37
CA HIS A 150 9.23 -21.22 5.35
C HIS A 150 7.90 -20.70 5.90
N ILE A 151 6.78 -21.23 5.41
CA ILE A 151 5.44 -20.84 5.87
C ILE A 151 5.25 -21.10 7.36
N LEU A 152 5.68 -22.26 7.85
CA LEU A 152 5.57 -22.58 9.27
C LEU A 152 6.45 -21.67 10.14
N LEU A 153 7.67 -21.34 9.71
CA LEU A 153 8.55 -20.45 10.44
C LEU A 153 7.91 -19.05 10.60
N GLU A 154 7.43 -18.48 9.50
CA GLU A 154 6.77 -17.19 9.53
C GLU A 154 5.44 -17.21 10.29
N ALA A 155 4.65 -18.26 10.12
CA ALA A 155 3.39 -18.41 10.84
C ALA A 155 3.60 -18.54 12.37
N LEU A 156 4.64 -19.27 12.81
CA LEU A 156 5.00 -19.37 14.22
C LEU A 156 5.48 -18.04 14.78
N ARG A 157 6.33 -17.30 14.03
CA ARG A 157 6.77 -15.96 14.43
C ARG A 157 5.58 -15.03 14.66
N ILE A 158 4.63 -14.99 13.72
CA ILE A 158 3.41 -14.17 13.85
C ILE A 158 2.53 -14.66 15.02
N ALA A 159 2.41 -15.98 15.21
CA ALA A 159 1.64 -16.53 16.32
C ALA A 159 2.24 -16.12 17.68
N ASP A 160 3.57 -16.19 17.82
CA ASP A 160 4.27 -15.77 19.03
C ASP A 160 4.11 -14.25 19.28
N GLU A 161 4.34 -13.42 18.28
CA GLU A 161 4.13 -11.97 18.38
C GLU A 161 2.68 -11.63 18.77
N SER A 162 1.70 -12.32 18.19
CA SER A 162 0.28 -12.16 18.51
C SER A 162 -0.07 -12.57 19.93
N ALA A 163 0.65 -13.52 20.52
CA ALA A 163 0.45 -13.93 21.91
C ALA A 163 0.78 -12.81 22.90
N TYR A 164 1.78 -11.98 22.59
CA TYR A 164 2.15 -10.81 23.39
C TYR A 164 1.20 -9.62 23.19
N ALA A 165 0.61 -9.48 22.00
CA ALA A 165 -0.32 -8.39 21.69
C ALA A 165 -1.70 -8.58 22.35
N GLY A 166 -2.03 -9.79 22.80
CA GLY A 166 -3.33 -10.10 23.38
C GLY A 166 -4.42 -10.36 22.31
N PRO A 167 -5.67 -10.64 22.75
CA PRO A 167 -6.75 -10.92 21.82
C PRO A 167 -7.20 -9.67 21.07
N ILE A 168 -7.44 -9.80 19.76
CA ILE A 168 -8.04 -8.73 18.94
C ILE A 168 -9.45 -8.45 19.47
N ARG A 169 -9.70 -7.20 19.91
CA ARG A 169 -11.02 -6.74 20.36
C ARG A 169 -11.84 -6.10 19.26
N LEU A 170 -11.18 -5.71 18.17
CA LEU A 170 -11.79 -5.06 17.02
C LEU A 170 -12.29 -6.08 16.00
N SER A 171 -13.43 -5.80 15.38
CA SER A 171 -13.91 -6.58 14.25
C SER A 171 -12.92 -6.44 13.07
N ARG A 172 -12.74 -7.50 12.27
CA ARG A 172 -12.00 -7.44 11.01
C ARG A 172 -12.58 -6.43 10.02
N GLN A 173 -13.88 -6.15 10.14
CA GLN A 173 -14.60 -5.15 9.32
C GLN A 173 -14.60 -3.76 9.95
N ALA A 174 -13.98 -3.57 11.12
CA ALA A 174 -13.88 -2.25 11.73
C ALA A 174 -13.10 -1.31 10.80
N THR A 175 -13.65 -0.12 10.61
CA THR A 175 -13.01 0.97 9.86
C THR A 175 -12.67 2.10 10.81
N ALA A 176 -11.62 2.83 10.50
CA ALA A 176 -11.19 3.96 11.29
C ALA A 176 -10.97 5.18 10.39
N ARG A 177 -11.24 6.39 10.93
CA ARG A 177 -10.95 7.64 10.26
C ARG A 177 -10.25 8.61 11.18
N TRP A 178 -9.54 9.56 10.60
CA TRP A 178 -8.90 10.65 11.31
C TRP A 178 -9.90 11.47 12.10
N MET A 179 -9.52 11.85 13.32
CA MET A 179 -10.32 12.82 14.10
C MET A 179 -10.07 14.23 13.59
N PRO A 180 -11.14 15.03 13.34
CA PRO A 180 -11.04 16.38 12.79
C PRO A 180 -10.27 17.38 13.65
N GLN A 181 -9.96 17.02 14.90
CA GLN A 181 -9.32 17.90 15.87
C GLN A 181 -7.79 17.77 15.89
N PHE A 182 -7.24 16.78 15.19
CA PHE A 182 -5.80 16.57 15.17
C PHE A 182 -5.13 17.54 14.21
N SER A 183 -4.33 18.46 14.74
CA SER A 183 -3.54 19.44 13.96
C SER A 183 -2.03 19.35 14.25
N GLY A 184 -1.58 18.24 14.87
CA GLY A 184 -0.23 18.10 15.38
C GLY A 184 0.75 17.44 14.42
N ASN A 185 2.04 17.64 14.68
CA ASN A 185 3.12 16.95 13.98
C ASN A 185 3.18 15.48 14.44
N VAL A 186 2.96 14.54 13.49
CA VAL A 186 3.01 13.08 13.75
C VAL A 186 4.36 12.64 14.35
N ARG A 187 5.45 13.32 14.03
CA ARG A 187 6.79 13.04 14.57
C ARG A 187 6.87 13.19 16.10
N SER A 188 6.14 14.16 16.65
CA SER A 188 6.17 14.44 18.10
C SER A 188 5.43 13.39 18.94
N LEU A 189 4.66 12.50 18.29
CA LEU A 189 3.80 11.53 18.96
C LEU A 189 4.51 10.23 19.36
N GLY A 190 5.75 10.03 18.92
CA GLY A 190 6.50 8.81 19.22
C GLY A 190 5.86 7.52 18.64
N LEU A 191 5.18 7.64 17.49
CA LEU A 191 4.57 6.52 16.81
C LEU A 191 5.64 5.65 16.14
N SER A 192 5.44 4.33 16.18
CA SER A 192 6.24 3.38 15.40
C SER A 192 5.92 3.50 13.90
N PRO A 193 6.80 2.96 13.02
CA PRO A 193 6.54 2.90 11.58
C PRO A 193 5.18 2.29 11.22
N ASP A 194 4.82 1.19 11.86
CA ASP A 194 3.58 0.48 11.60
C ASP A 194 2.35 1.29 12.04
N GLU A 195 2.44 1.96 13.19
CA GLU A 195 1.39 2.85 13.68
C GLU A 195 1.16 4.04 12.73
N VAL A 196 2.23 4.62 12.19
CA VAL A 196 2.11 5.69 11.18
C VAL A 196 1.49 5.17 9.89
N ASN A 197 1.91 3.98 9.42
CA ASN A 197 1.34 3.37 8.23
C ASN A 197 -0.17 3.11 8.40
N VAL A 198 -0.59 2.58 9.55
CA VAL A 198 -2.00 2.37 9.88
C VAL A 198 -2.74 3.71 9.95
N LEU A 199 -2.16 4.72 10.59
CA LEU A 199 -2.72 6.06 10.66
C LEU A 199 -2.96 6.65 9.25
N CYS A 200 -2.01 6.49 8.31
CA CYS A 200 -2.15 6.93 6.93
C CYS A 200 -3.29 6.26 6.16
N LEU A 201 -3.70 5.06 6.57
CA LEU A 201 -4.82 4.33 5.96
C LEU A 201 -6.15 4.53 6.70
N ALA A 202 -6.17 5.26 7.82
CA ALA A 202 -7.38 5.53 8.60
C ALA A 202 -8.25 6.62 7.93
N ASN A 203 -8.80 6.33 6.75
CA ASN A 203 -9.61 7.24 5.95
C ASN A 203 -11.10 6.86 5.90
N GLY A 204 -11.53 5.93 6.76
CA GLY A 204 -12.91 5.42 6.77
C GLY A 204 -13.24 4.41 5.68
N GLN A 205 -12.31 4.08 4.78
CA GLN A 205 -12.54 3.13 3.66
C GLN A 205 -11.87 1.78 3.87
N PHE A 206 -10.70 1.77 4.54
CA PHE A 206 -10.00 0.54 4.82
C PHE A 206 -10.54 -0.12 6.08
N THR A 207 -10.97 -1.37 5.95
CA THR A 207 -11.22 -2.22 7.11
C THR A 207 -9.90 -2.66 7.74
N LEU A 208 -9.91 -3.12 9.00
CA LEU A 208 -8.75 -3.71 9.66
C LEU A 208 -8.11 -4.80 8.79
N SER A 209 -8.93 -5.70 8.25
CA SER A 209 -8.44 -6.76 7.34
C SER A 209 -7.81 -6.20 6.08
N THR A 210 -8.43 -5.20 5.44
CA THR A 210 -7.88 -4.55 4.24
C THR A 210 -6.57 -3.82 4.54
N MET A 211 -6.46 -3.13 5.69
CA MET A 211 -5.20 -2.50 6.15
C MET A 211 -4.10 -3.53 6.34
N SER A 212 -4.42 -4.68 6.94
CA SER A 212 -3.48 -5.79 7.14
C SER A 212 -2.87 -6.25 5.80
N TYR A 213 -3.70 -6.46 4.78
CA TYR A 213 -3.23 -6.81 3.43
C TYR A 213 -2.48 -5.65 2.76
N ALA A 214 -2.99 -4.43 2.82
CA ALA A 214 -2.34 -3.27 2.21
C ALA A 214 -0.92 -3.04 2.72
N LEU A 215 -0.69 -3.29 4.01
CA LEU A 215 0.58 -3.08 4.68
C LEU A 215 1.43 -4.35 4.81
N LEU A 216 0.89 -5.52 4.48
CA LEU A 216 1.49 -6.84 4.75
C LEU A 216 1.85 -7.00 6.23
N LEU A 217 1.00 -6.48 7.13
CA LEU A 217 1.15 -6.58 8.57
C LEU A 217 0.12 -7.54 9.17
N PRO A 218 0.48 -8.32 10.20
CA PRO A 218 -0.48 -9.16 10.91
C PRO A 218 -1.70 -8.36 11.41
N GLU A 219 -2.90 -8.98 11.36
CA GLU A 219 -4.13 -8.34 11.86
C GLU A 219 -4.01 -7.90 13.33
N THR A 220 -3.27 -8.64 14.14
CA THR A 220 -2.96 -8.29 15.53
C THR A 220 -2.14 -7.01 15.66
N THR A 221 -1.13 -6.85 14.79
CA THR A 221 -0.30 -5.64 14.75
C THR A 221 -1.12 -4.42 14.32
N VAL A 222 -1.96 -4.58 13.30
CA VAL A 222 -2.87 -3.50 12.84
C VAL A 222 -3.89 -3.15 13.92
N ALA A 223 -4.48 -4.16 14.58
CA ALA A 223 -5.43 -3.93 15.67
C ALA A 223 -4.79 -3.19 16.85
N ALA A 224 -3.60 -3.60 17.28
CA ALA A 224 -2.84 -2.93 18.33
C ALA A 224 -2.52 -1.46 17.97
N ALA A 225 -2.13 -1.21 16.72
CA ALA A 225 -1.90 0.13 16.21
C ALA A 225 -3.18 0.97 16.25
N ILE A 226 -4.32 0.44 15.77
CA ILE A 226 -5.62 1.11 15.82
C ILE A 226 -6.00 1.42 17.28
N GLU A 227 -5.88 0.46 18.21
CA GLU A 227 -6.20 0.67 19.62
C GLU A 227 -5.35 1.78 20.24
N LYS A 228 -4.05 1.83 19.94
CA LYS A 228 -3.16 2.91 20.42
C LYS A 228 -3.54 4.26 19.81
N LEU A 229 -3.84 4.32 18.53
CA LEU A 229 -4.25 5.55 17.85
C LEU A 229 -5.59 6.08 18.36
N LEU A 230 -6.53 5.18 18.73
CA LEU A 230 -7.77 5.54 19.43
C LEU A 230 -7.50 6.12 20.82
N GLN A 231 -6.60 5.52 21.59
CA GLN A 231 -6.20 6.03 22.92
C GLN A 231 -5.56 7.42 22.83
N LEU A 232 -4.79 7.68 21.76
CA LEU A 232 -4.20 8.99 21.49
C LEU A 232 -5.19 10.00 20.88
N GLN A 233 -6.44 9.60 20.66
CA GLN A 233 -7.50 10.42 20.04
C GLN A 233 -7.10 10.97 18.66
N LEU A 234 -6.35 10.19 17.89
CA LEU A 234 -5.94 10.54 16.53
C LEU A 234 -6.94 10.05 15.49
N ILE A 235 -7.64 8.96 15.82
CA ILE A 235 -8.65 8.33 14.96
C ILE A 235 -9.90 8.00 15.78
N GLU A 236 -11.00 7.77 15.09
CA GLU A 236 -12.25 7.22 15.62
C GLU A 236 -12.70 6.02 14.78
N LEU A 237 -13.47 5.11 15.39
CA LEU A 237 -14.10 4.01 14.66
C LEU A 237 -15.37 4.51 13.96
N VAL A 238 -15.63 3.95 12.78
CA VAL A 238 -16.78 4.28 11.95
C VAL A 238 -17.64 3.02 11.81
N ASP A 239 -18.92 3.11 12.16
CA ASP A 239 -19.85 1.97 12.11
C ASP A 239 -20.33 1.64 10.69
N GLU A 240 -20.28 2.59 9.77
CA GLU A 240 -20.66 2.42 8.37
C GLU A 240 -19.51 2.81 7.45
N HIS A 241 -19.39 2.13 6.30
CA HIS A 241 -18.53 2.56 5.20
C HIS A 241 -19.08 3.88 4.64
N LEU A 242 -18.68 4.99 5.26
CA LEU A 242 -18.81 6.28 4.63
C LEU A 242 -17.92 6.28 3.39
N GLU A 243 -18.45 6.66 2.24
CA GLU A 243 -17.60 7.05 1.10
C GLU A 243 -16.63 8.08 1.65
N GLY A 244 -15.36 7.73 1.73
CA GLY A 244 -14.35 8.52 2.44
C GLY A 244 -14.34 9.91 1.89
N GLU A 245 -14.42 10.90 2.76
CA GLU A 245 -14.27 12.29 2.39
C GLU A 245 -12.92 12.44 1.67
N LEU A 246 -12.94 13.05 0.50
CA LEU A 246 -11.74 13.23 -0.35
C LEU A 246 -10.57 13.84 0.43
N GLU A 247 -10.88 14.73 1.38
CA GLU A 247 -9.92 15.39 2.28
C GLU A 247 -9.17 14.42 3.21
N GLN A 248 -9.80 13.32 3.64
CA GLN A 248 -9.16 12.29 4.48
C GLN A 248 -8.05 11.55 3.71
N ASN A 249 -8.26 11.34 2.41
CA ASN A 249 -7.25 10.73 1.54
C ASN A 249 -6.03 11.64 1.38
N LEU A 250 -6.23 12.96 1.28
CA LEU A 250 -5.15 13.94 1.19
C LEU A 250 -4.33 14.02 2.48
N ILE A 251 -4.99 14.00 3.64
CA ILE A 251 -4.32 13.98 4.93
C ILE A 251 -3.43 12.74 5.03
N GLY A 252 -3.96 11.55 4.71
CA GLY A 252 -3.21 10.31 4.71
C GLY A 252 -2.01 10.32 3.74
N LEU A 253 -2.19 10.90 2.54
CA LEU A 253 -1.13 11.05 1.55
C LEU A 253 0.01 11.94 2.06
N ILE A 254 -0.30 13.14 2.55
CA ILE A 254 0.69 14.10 3.04
C ILE A 254 1.44 13.53 4.25
N THR A 255 0.72 12.93 5.21
CA THR A 255 1.33 12.29 6.38
C THR A 255 2.30 11.18 6.01
N ARG A 256 1.96 10.35 5.01
CA ARG A 256 2.86 9.31 4.49
C ARG A 256 4.12 9.93 3.89
N CYS A 257 3.99 10.99 3.11
CA CYS A 257 5.12 11.69 2.52
C CYS A 257 6.03 12.30 3.59
N GLN A 258 5.47 12.94 4.62
CA GLN A 258 6.22 13.45 5.78
C GLN A 258 7.01 12.34 6.46
N TYR A 259 6.36 11.19 6.70
CA TYR A 259 7.00 10.07 7.34
C TYR A 259 8.15 9.48 6.50
N GLN A 260 7.96 9.32 5.19
CA GLN A 260 9.02 8.87 4.29
C GLN A 260 10.23 9.80 4.29
N LEU A 261 10.01 11.12 4.35
CA LEU A 261 11.09 12.09 4.50
C LEU A 261 11.81 11.97 5.86
N ALA A 262 11.09 11.63 6.92
CA ALA A 262 11.64 11.52 8.27
C ALA A 262 12.55 10.31 8.50
N GLN A 263 12.34 9.21 7.77
CA GLN A 263 13.07 7.95 7.99
C GLN A 263 14.54 7.95 7.54
N LYS A 264 15.07 9.07 7.14
CA LYS A 264 16.38 9.22 6.54
C LYS A 264 17.54 9.19 7.55
N GLY A 265 17.78 8.15 8.25
CA GLY A 265 18.95 8.00 9.11
C GLY A 265 20.26 8.63 8.57
N ARG A 266 21.41 8.01 8.75
CA ARG A 266 22.75 8.47 8.28
C ARG A 266 22.98 8.29 6.76
N ALA A 267 22.00 8.62 5.92
CA ALA A 267 22.10 8.49 4.47
C ALA A 267 23.01 9.56 3.85
N SER A 268 23.68 9.26 2.73
CA SER A 268 24.45 10.25 1.96
C SER A 268 23.54 11.37 1.41
N ALA A 269 24.12 12.51 1.04
CA ALA A 269 23.37 13.62 0.45
C ALA A 269 22.62 13.20 -0.82
N GLU A 270 23.23 12.35 -1.65
CA GLU A 270 22.63 11.79 -2.87
C GLU A 270 21.42 10.90 -2.55
N GLN A 271 21.56 9.99 -1.58
CA GLN A 271 20.45 9.14 -1.14
C GLN A 271 19.29 9.95 -0.56
N ARG A 272 19.59 11.05 0.15
CA ARG A 272 18.57 11.96 0.66
C ARG A 272 17.82 12.66 -0.46
N MET A 273 18.53 13.19 -1.46
CA MET A 273 17.91 13.84 -2.63
C MET A 273 17.06 12.85 -3.44
N LEU A 274 17.57 11.65 -3.67
CA LEU A 274 16.83 10.61 -4.37
C LEU A 274 15.54 10.25 -3.65
N THR A 275 15.59 10.04 -2.33
CA THR A 275 14.40 9.75 -1.52
C THR A 275 13.42 10.92 -1.56
N MET A 276 13.93 12.16 -1.50
CA MET A 276 13.11 13.37 -1.58
C MET A 276 12.40 13.47 -2.93
N ALA A 277 13.12 13.28 -4.03
CA ALA A 277 12.55 13.28 -5.38
C ALA A 277 11.47 12.20 -5.55
N ARG A 278 11.73 10.97 -5.11
CA ARG A 278 10.75 9.88 -5.12
C ARG A 278 9.51 10.20 -4.30
N THR A 279 9.70 10.73 -3.08
CA THR A 279 8.58 11.09 -2.19
C THR A 279 7.72 12.20 -2.81
N MET A 280 8.34 13.25 -3.37
CA MET A 280 7.61 14.33 -4.04
C MET A 280 6.89 13.83 -5.30
N GLY A 281 7.52 13.00 -6.13
CA GLY A 281 6.89 12.40 -7.31
C GLY A 281 5.66 11.56 -6.93
N SER A 282 5.77 10.76 -5.87
CA SER A 282 4.65 9.98 -5.32
C SER A 282 3.53 10.89 -4.78
N CYS A 283 3.89 11.98 -4.08
CA CYS A 283 2.93 12.95 -3.59
C CYS A 283 2.17 13.63 -4.73
N ILE A 284 2.89 14.09 -5.77
CA ILE A 284 2.29 14.73 -6.95
C ILE A 284 1.29 13.78 -7.62
N ASN A 285 1.67 12.54 -7.88
CA ASN A 285 0.79 11.58 -8.51
C ASN A 285 -0.44 11.24 -7.65
N GLY A 286 -0.28 11.20 -6.32
CA GLY A 286 -1.40 11.07 -5.39
C GLY A 286 -2.36 12.27 -5.44
N LEU A 287 -1.83 13.49 -5.47
CA LEU A 287 -2.61 14.72 -5.61
C LEU A 287 -3.35 14.79 -6.96
N LEU A 288 -2.67 14.42 -8.05
CA LEU A 288 -3.28 14.37 -9.39
C LEU A 288 -4.38 13.32 -9.49
N ALA A 289 -4.19 12.15 -8.88
CA ALA A 289 -5.21 11.10 -8.82
C ALA A 289 -6.44 11.59 -8.04
N HIS A 290 -6.22 12.25 -6.90
CA HIS A 290 -7.29 12.86 -6.11
C HIS A 290 -8.05 13.93 -6.88
N HIS A 291 -7.34 14.89 -7.52
CA HIS A 291 -7.94 15.93 -8.33
C HIS A 291 -8.72 15.39 -9.53
N ARG A 292 -8.26 14.31 -10.12
CA ARG A 292 -8.94 13.58 -11.19
C ARG A 292 -10.27 13.00 -10.71
N ASP A 293 -10.29 12.39 -9.53
CA ASP A 293 -11.51 11.82 -8.94
C ASP A 293 -12.50 12.93 -8.55
N PHE A 294 -12.02 14.05 -8.03
CA PHE A 294 -12.84 15.23 -7.77
C PHE A 294 -13.46 15.83 -9.04
N ALA A 295 -12.68 16.02 -10.10
CA ALA A 295 -13.16 16.52 -11.38
C ALA A 295 -14.25 15.62 -11.98
N ARG A 296 -14.19 14.31 -11.76
CA ARG A 296 -15.25 13.35 -12.11
C ARG A 296 -16.53 13.56 -11.29
N ALA A 297 -16.37 13.76 -9.97
CA ALA A 297 -17.50 13.93 -9.06
C ALA A 297 -18.29 15.22 -9.34
N LEU A 298 -17.60 16.34 -9.62
CA LEU A 298 -18.20 17.66 -9.89
C LEU A 298 -19.06 17.68 -11.16
N ARG A 299 -18.66 16.96 -12.20
CA ARG A 299 -19.34 17.02 -13.50
C ARG A 299 -20.51 16.05 -13.66
N GLY A 300 -20.97 15.43 -12.56
CA GLY A 300 -22.20 14.69 -12.48
C GLY A 300 -22.16 13.30 -13.12
N ARG A 301 -22.16 12.28 -12.26
CA ARG A 301 -22.45 10.86 -12.56
C ARG A 301 -21.60 10.21 -13.65
N GLY A 302 -20.32 10.09 -13.42
CA GLY A 302 -19.59 8.84 -13.71
C GLY A 302 -19.23 8.49 -15.13
N GLN A 303 -19.38 9.35 -16.14
CA GLN A 303 -19.16 8.95 -17.53
C GLN A 303 -18.35 9.93 -18.39
N LEU A 304 -17.47 10.72 -17.79
CA LEU A 304 -16.51 11.45 -18.63
C LEU A 304 -15.47 10.48 -19.16
N PRO A 305 -15.20 10.48 -20.49
CA PRO A 305 -14.09 9.72 -21.04
C PRO A 305 -12.77 10.13 -20.38
N GLU A 306 -11.93 9.16 -20.05
CA GLU A 306 -10.61 9.38 -19.44
C GLU A 306 -9.79 10.43 -20.22
N ALA A 307 -9.90 10.40 -21.57
CA ALA A 307 -9.23 11.36 -22.44
C ALA A 307 -9.64 12.82 -22.19
N GLU A 308 -10.87 13.09 -21.75
CA GLU A 308 -11.32 14.45 -21.45
C GLU A 308 -10.76 14.93 -20.11
N ILE A 309 -10.68 14.05 -19.13
CA ILE A 309 -10.09 14.39 -17.83
C ILE A 309 -8.59 14.62 -17.98
N ASN A 310 -7.90 13.77 -18.71
CA ASN A 310 -6.48 13.95 -18.99
C ASN A 310 -6.22 15.26 -19.73
N ARG A 311 -7.03 15.58 -20.74
CA ARG A 311 -6.95 16.85 -21.46
C ARG A 311 -7.19 18.05 -20.54
N TYR A 312 -8.14 17.95 -19.61
CA TYR A 312 -8.39 18.99 -18.62
C TYR A 312 -7.16 19.22 -17.74
N LEU A 313 -6.56 18.15 -17.20
CA LEU A 313 -5.36 18.24 -16.36
C LEU A 313 -4.17 18.79 -17.15
N GLU A 314 -3.95 18.34 -18.38
CA GLU A 314 -2.90 18.85 -19.26
C GLU A 314 -3.09 20.35 -19.52
N GLN A 315 -4.29 20.81 -19.82
CA GLN A 315 -4.60 22.24 -20.03
C GLN A 315 -4.43 23.06 -18.74
N ARG A 316 -4.84 22.52 -17.58
CA ARG A 316 -4.74 23.19 -16.29
C ARG A 316 -3.30 23.45 -15.89
N PHE A 317 -2.40 22.48 -16.13
CA PHE A 317 -0.99 22.57 -15.73
C PHE A 317 -0.04 23.04 -16.85
N ALA A 318 -0.50 23.13 -18.10
CA ALA A 318 0.33 23.57 -19.20
C ALA A 318 1.07 24.92 -18.97
N PRO A 319 0.45 25.98 -18.38
CA PRO A 319 1.16 27.22 -18.12
C PRO A 319 2.31 27.06 -17.11
N VAL A 320 2.09 26.23 -16.07
CA VAL A 320 3.09 25.95 -15.03
C VAL A 320 4.26 25.18 -15.63
N LEU A 321 3.97 24.13 -16.40
CA LEU A 321 4.99 23.33 -17.08
C LEU A 321 5.81 24.16 -18.06
N ALA A 322 5.17 25.05 -18.83
CA ALA A 322 5.85 25.95 -19.75
C ALA A 322 6.76 26.96 -19.02
N ASP A 323 6.38 27.43 -17.83
CA ASP A 323 7.22 28.27 -17.00
C ASP A 323 8.43 27.51 -16.45
N MET A 324 8.19 26.31 -15.93
CA MET A 324 9.24 25.42 -15.43
C MET A 324 10.23 25.03 -16.53
N GLN A 325 9.77 24.76 -17.75
CA GLN A 325 10.62 24.47 -18.91
C GLN A 325 11.52 25.66 -19.28
N ARG A 326 11.03 26.89 -19.13
CA ARG A 326 11.86 28.11 -19.36
C ARG A 326 12.96 28.24 -18.31
N GLN A 327 12.68 27.86 -17.06
CA GLN A 327 13.63 27.96 -15.95
C GLN A 327 14.60 26.78 -15.92
N CYS A 328 14.16 25.58 -16.32
CA CYS A 328 14.98 24.39 -16.42
C CYS A 328 14.85 23.77 -17.83
N PRO A 329 15.71 24.13 -18.80
CA PRO A 329 15.64 23.59 -20.18
C PRO A 329 15.74 22.08 -20.28
N ARG A 330 16.29 21.42 -19.25
CA ARG A 330 16.44 19.96 -19.17
C ARG A 330 15.23 19.26 -18.54
N MET A 331 14.12 19.98 -18.30
CA MET A 331 12.94 19.43 -17.61
C MET A 331 12.47 18.12 -18.23
N ASP A 332 12.35 18.04 -19.58
CA ASP A 332 11.84 16.86 -20.28
C ASP A 332 12.74 15.61 -20.13
N GLU A 333 13.99 15.79 -19.73
CA GLU A 333 14.91 14.70 -19.41
C GLU A 333 14.71 14.15 -17.98
N ILE A 334 14.10 14.96 -17.11
CA ILE A 334 13.92 14.66 -15.69
C ILE A 334 12.49 14.26 -15.38
N ILE A 335 11.52 15.05 -15.84
CA ILE A 335 10.09 14.82 -15.65
C ILE A 335 9.33 15.05 -16.94
N ARG A 336 8.26 14.28 -17.12
CA ARG A 336 7.24 14.50 -18.15
C ARG A 336 5.85 14.45 -17.55
N PHE A 337 4.96 15.23 -18.08
CA PHE A 337 3.56 15.21 -17.71
C PHE A 337 2.73 14.75 -18.90
N GLU A 338 2.30 13.52 -18.85
CA GLU A 338 1.60 12.85 -19.96
C GLU A 338 0.35 12.15 -19.43
N HIS A 339 -0.75 12.28 -20.14
CA HIS A 339 -2.02 11.65 -19.76
C HIS A 339 -2.50 11.97 -18.33
N GLY A 340 -2.18 13.18 -17.85
CA GLY A 340 -2.53 13.63 -16.50
C GLY A 340 -1.71 12.94 -15.37
N VAL A 341 -0.59 12.33 -15.68
CA VAL A 341 0.33 11.69 -14.74
C VAL A 341 1.73 12.29 -14.89
N LEU A 342 2.41 12.48 -13.76
CA LEU A 342 3.82 12.86 -13.76
C LEU A 342 4.69 11.61 -13.89
N VAL A 343 5.51 11.56 -14.93
CA VAL A 343 6.56 10.55 -15.12
C VAL A 343 7.89 11.13 -14.67
N TYR A 344 8.54 10.50 -13.69
CA TYR A 344 9.86 10.86 -13.21
C TYR A 344 10.89 9.87 -13.77
N HIS A 345 11.84 10.37 -14.55
CA HIS A 345 12.83 9.56 -15.27
C HIS A 345 14.06 9.22 -14.42
N GLU A 346 13.85 8.52 -13.32
CA GLU A 346 14.92 8.17 -12.38
C GLU A 346 16.04 7.32 -13.01
N VAL A 347 15.67 6.33 -13.83
CA VAL A 347 16.64 5.40 -14.46
C VAL A 347 17.54 6.16 -15.42
N GLU A 348 17.01 7.09 -16.21
CA GLU A 348 17.78 7.90 -17.16
C GLU A 348 18.74 8.85 -16.44
N ILE A 349 18.32 9.37 -15.27
CA ILE A 349 19.20 10.18 -14.40
C ILE A 349 20.32 9.31 -13.84
N LEU A 350 20.01 8.10 -13.35
CA LEU A 350 20.99 7.17 -12.80
C LEU A 350 21.98 6.66 -13.87
N GLU A 351 21.52 6.41 -15.10
CA GLU A 351 22.40 6.02 -16.20
C GLU A 351 23.40 7.12 -16.60
N ARG A 352 23.02 8.38 -16.47
CA ARG A 352 23.94 9.52 -16.65
C ARG A 352 24.98 9.63 -15.57
N VAL A 353 24.65 9.21 -14.34
CA VAL A 353 25.55 9.15 -13.17
C VAL A 353 26.72 8.21 -13.39
N VAL A 354 26.46 7.07 -14.01
CA VAL A 354 27.53 6.11 -14.37
C VAL A 354 28.56 6.75 -15.34
N ARG A 355 28.18 7.83 -16.03
CA ARG A 355 29.08 8.61 -16.91
C ARG A 355 29.83 9.77 -16.24
N GLY A 356 29.58 10.03 -14.95
CA GLY A 356 30.62 10.58 -14.07
C GLY A 356 30.76 12.09 -13.91
N GLN A 357 29.82 12.98 -14.17
CA GLN A 357 30.07 14.42 -13.88
C GLN A 357 28.88 15.29 -13.42
N GLU A 358 27.64 14.89 -13.55
CA GLU A 358 26.48 15.80 -13.38
C GLU A 358 25.41 15.31 -12.41
N LEU A 359 25.72 14.37 -11.53
CA LEU A 359 24.75 13.71 -10.65
C LEU A 359 24.01 14.68 -9.72
N LEU A 360 24.79 15.47 -8.98
CA LEU A 360 24.24 16.39 -7.97
C LEU A 360 23.41 17.49 -8.63
N ASP A 361 23.85 18.01 -9.78
CA ASP A 361 23.11 19.03 -10.53
C ASP A 361 21.78 18.48 -11.05
N CYS A 362 21.76 17.26 -11.61
CA CYS A 362 20.53 16.60 -12.05
C CYS A 362 19.54 16.34 -10.90
N TYR A 363 20.02 15.90 -9.75
CA TYR A 363 19.15 15.70 -8.59
C TYR A 363 18.65 17.02 -8.00
N HIS A 364 19.47 18.05 -7.99
CA HIS A 364 19.05 19.38 -7.58
C HIS A 364 17.94 19.93 -8.50
N ASP A 365 18.12 19.81 -9.82
CA ASP A 365 17.11 20.19 -10.80
C ASP A 365 15.83 19.36 -10.63
N ALA A 366 15.95 18.04 -10.43
CA ALA A 366 14.82 17.16 -10.18
C ALA A 366 14.04 17.55 -8.91
N VAL A 367 14.74 17.76 -7.80
CA VAL A 367 14.12 18.17 -6.53
C VAL A 367 13.42 19.53 -6.68
N TRP A 368 14.06 20.47 -7.36
CA TRP A 368 13.48 21.78 -7.61
C TRP A 368 12.22 21.71 -8.47
N LEU A 369 12.28 20.99 -9.59
CA LEU A 369 11.14 20.79 -10.50
C LEU A 369 9.95 20.11 -9.79
N LEU A 370 10.23 19.03 -9.08
CA LEU A 370 9.20 18.30 -8.36
C LEU A 370 8.57 19.14 -7.23
N TYR A 371 9.38 19.92 -6.50
CA TYR A 371 8.89 20.79 -5.44
C TYR A 371 7.94 21.87 -6.00
N HIS A 372 8.36 22.57 -7.06
CA HIS A 372 7.52 23.60 -7.67
C HIS A 372 6.23 23.05 -8.26
N PHE A 373 6.31 21.94 -8.98
CA PHE A 373 5.12 21.32 -9.57
C PHE A 373 4.18 20.82 -8.48
N MET A 374 4.70 20.21 -7.42
CA MET A 374 3.92 19.73 -6.28
C MET A 374 3.13 20.87 -5.61
N CYS A 375 3.76 22.03 -5.39
CA CYS A 375 3.08 23.20 -4.81
C CYS A 375 1.93 23.70 -5.70
N HIS A 376 2.12 23.70 -7.01
CA HIS A 376 1.08 24.11 -7.95
C HIS A 376 -0.09 23.10 -8.02
N VAL A 377 0.21 21.81 -8.02
CA VAL A 377 -0.83 20.78 -8.00
C VAL A 377 -1.64 20.84 -6.70
N PHE A 378 -0.98 21.00 -5.55
CA PHE A 378 -1.67 21.17 -4.28
C PHE A 378 -2.53 22.42 -4.25
N GLY A 379 -2.01 23.58 -4.72
CA GLY A 379 -2.78 24.81 -4.84
C GLY A 379 -4.05 24.63 -5.67
N ALA A 380 -3.96 23.95 -6.83
CA ALA A 380 -5.11 23.66 -7.68
C ALA A 380 -6.14 22.74 -6.98
N VAL A 381 -5.69 21.72 -6.23
CA VAL A 381 -6.55 20.85 -5.44
C VAL A 381 -7.32 21.67 -4.38
N ILE A 382 -6.62 22.52 -3.64
CA ILE A 382 -7.25 23.36 -2.60
C ILE A 382 -8.24 24.36 -3.22
N GLU A 383 -7.87 25.05 -4.29
CA GLU A 383 -8.76 26.01 -4.95
C GLU A 383 -10.06 25.40 -5.45
N ASP A 384 -9.96 24.21 -6.03
CA ASP A 384 -11.11 23.56 -6.67
C ASP A 384 -12.00 22.80 -5.67
N GLU A 385 -11.45 22.29 -4.55
CA GLU A 385 -12.13 21.31 -3.69
C GLU A 385 -12.53 21.83 -2.30
N THR A 386 -11.77 22.77 -1.73
CA THR A 386 -11.94 23.14 -0.30
C THR A 386 -12.61 24.47 -0.05
N GLY A 387 -13.63 24.85 -0.77
CA GLY A 387 -14.39 26.06 -0.43
C GLY A 387 -14.74 26.13 1.07
N SER A 388 -13.92 26.77 1.89
CA SER A 388 -14.14 27.17 3.29
C SER A 388 -14.49 26.08 4.34
N SER A 389 -14.07 24.82 4.19
CA SER A 389 -14.30 23.78 5.18
C SER A 389 -13.28 23.84 6.33
N ARG A 390 -13.66 23.35 7.51
CA ARG A 390 -12.77 23.22 8.69
C ARG A 390 -11.58 22.30 8.41
N LEU A 391 -11.78 21.28 7.59
CA LEU A 391 -10.75 20.35 7.11
C LEU A 391 -9.75 21.02 6.18
N GLY A 392 -10.18 22.00 5.36
CA GLY A 392 -9.28 22.79 4.51
C GLY A 392 -8.22 23.53 5.31
N ALA A 393 -8.56 24.09 6.47
CA ALA A 393 -7.59 24.75 7.35
C ALA A 393 -6.56 23.77 7.93
N GLN A 394 -6.99 22.56 8.34
CA GLN A 394 -6.08 21.52 8.81
C GLN A 394 -5.15 21.00 7.73
N LEU A 395 -5.68 20.82 6.53
CA LEU A 395 -4.90 20.41 5.36
C LEU A 395 -3.83 21.45 5.03
N ASP A 396 -4.16 22.73 5.09
CA ASP A 396 -3.23 23.84 4.85
C ASP A 396 -2.10 23.88 5.91
N GLU A 397 -2.42 23.67 7.18
CA GLU A 397 -1.41 23.58 8.25
C GLU A 397 -0.49 22.37 8.06
N LEU A 398 -1.05 21.20 7.76
CA LEU A 398 -0.30 19.97 7.50
C LEU A 398 0.61 20.14 6.29
N TRP A 399 0.11 20.79 5.25
CA TRP A 399 0.86 21.10 4.04
C TRP A 399 2.01 22.06 4.30
N LYS A 400 1.79 23.14 5.06
CA LYS A 400 2.84 24.07 5.46
C LYS A 400 3.92 23.39 6.27
N SER A 401 3.55 22.50 7.19
CA SER A 401 4.50 21.68 7.93
C SER A 401 5.33 20.78 7.03
N PHE A 402 4.69 20.14 6.04
CA PHE A 402 5.38 19.31 5.05
C PHE A 402 6.36 20.09 4.19
N LEU A 403 5.96 21.26 3.68
CA LEU A 403 6.84 22.16 2.93
C LEU A 403 8.02 22.66 3.77
N GLN A 404 7.80 22.95 5.04
CA GLN A 404 8.87 23.36 5.95
C GLN A 404 9.90 22.24 6.12
N GLU A 405 9.46 21.00 6.26
CA GLU A 405 10.35 19.84 6.35
C GLU A 405 11.20 19.64 5.10
N ILE A 406 10.59 19.78 3.90
CA ILE A 406 11.31 19.72 2.63
C ILE A 406 12.36 20.85 2.58
N ASN A 407 11.99 22.07 2.93
CA ASN A 407 12.90 23.22 2.89
C ASN A 407 14.06 23.06 3.88
N ASP A 408 13.83 22.55 5.08
CA ASP A 408 14.86 22.30 6.07
C ASP A 408 15.84 21.21 5.62
N GLU A 409 15.37 20.20 4.89
CA GLU A 409 16.22 19.18 4.27
C GLU A 409 17.01 19.71 3.05
N MET A 410 16.47 20.67 2.31
CA MET A 410 17.15 21.27 1.15
C MET A 410 18.25 22.25 1.54
N ARG A 411 18.11 22.99 2.65
CA ARG A 411 19.08 24.01 3.08
C ARG A 411 20.54 23.52 3.19
N PRO A 412 20.85 22.38 3.82
CA PRO A 412 22.22 21.89 3.90
C PRO A 412 22.78 21.49 2.53
N ILE A 413 21.92 21.02 1.62
CA ILE A 413 22.29 20.58 0.27
C ILE A 413 22.64 21.80 -0.58
N ALA A 414 21.83 22.85 -0.55
CA ALA A 414 22.07 24.11 -1.25
C ALA A 414 23.34 24.83 -0.75
N SER A 415 23.60 24.79 0.57
CA SER A 415 24.80 25.40 1.16
C SER A 415 26.08 24.68 0.72
N ASN A 416 26.08 23.35 0.67
CA ASN A 416 27.22 22.56 0.19
C ASN A 416 27.46 22.76 -1.30
N HIS A 417 26.41 22.90 -2.11
CA HIS A 417 26.52 23.12 -3.56
C HIS A 417 27.09 24.51 -3.89
N ALA A 418 26.69 25.55 -3.14
CA ALA A 418 27.25 26.88 -3.26
C ALA A 418 28.72 26.91 -2.87
N ALA A 419 29.14 26.16 -1.83
CA ALA A 419 30.53 26.05 -1.39
C ALA A 419 31.42 25.27 -2.38
N MET A 420 30.87 24.35 -3.16
CA MET A 420 31.62 23.59 -4.20
C MET A 420 31.79 24.40 -5.52
N ARG A 421 30.95 25.40 -5.77
CA ARG A 421 31.04 26.29 -6.95
C ARG A 421 31.85 27.54 -6.70
N ALA A 422 32.18 27.86 -5.45
CA ALA A 422 33.06 28.96 -5.05
C ALA A 422 34.52 28.51 -4.88
#